data_9c56e4597d0be9044cc109a4d6f7279d
#
_entry.id   9c56e4597d0be9044cc109a4d6f7279d
#
_cell.length_a   1.000
_cell.length_b   1.000
_cell.length_c   1.000
_cell.angle_alpha   90.00
_cell.angle_beta   90.00
_cell.angle_gamma   90.00
#
_symmetry.space_group_name_H-M   'P 1'
#
loop_
_entity.id
_entity.type
_entity.pdbx_description
1 polymer ?
#
loop_
_entity_poly.entity_id
_entity_poly.type
_entity_poly.pdbx_seq_one_letter_code
_entity_poly.pdbx_strand_id
1 'polypeptide(L)'
;MAEPKTQQPSGGAPAPAAAQPAAAGAAAAAAAAGGAKKPKKARKNVLDAIAHVHASFNNTIITITDRQGNTLSWATSGGCGFRGSRKSTPFAAQVAAEKAGVAAQEHGVKNVEVRVGGRGPGRESAVRALNGCGLKITSIEDVTPIPHNGCRPPKKRRV
;
A
#
# COMPACT_ATOMS: atom_id res chain seq x y z
N MET A 1 -46.82 -40.81 -6.72
CA MET A 1 -46.38 -41.71 -7.82
C MET A 1 -45.07 -41.12 -8.34
N ALA A 2 -44.09 -41.67 -7.88
CA ALA A 2 -43.05 -42.53 -8.46
C ALA A 2 -41.84 -41.71 -8.93
N GLU A 3 -40.78 -41.68 -8.09
CA GLU A 3 -39.40 -41.75 -8.56
C GLU A 3 -39.15 -43.03 -9.36
N PRO A 4 -38.18 -43.16 -10.20
CA PRO A 4 -36.93 -43.77 -9.75
C PRO A 4 -35.67 -43.13 -10.37
N LYS A 5 -34.59 -42.99 -9.56
CA LYS A 5 -33.47 -43.93 -9.30
C LYS A 5 -32.47 -44.08 -10.44
N THR A 6 -31.25 -43.59 -10.15
CA THR A 6 -29.96 -44.29 -10.17
C THR A 6 -29.32 -44.65 -11.52
N GLN A 7 -28.11 -44.17 -11.77
CA GLN A 7 -26.91 -45.05 -11.85
C GLN A 7 -25.62 -44.23 -12.18
N GLN A 8 -24.65 -44.31 -11.27
CA GLN A 8 -23.24 -44.31 -11.64
C GLN A 8 -22.87 -45.71 -12.21
N PRO A 9 -21.82 -45.83 -13.03
CA PRO A 9 -20.62 -46.52 -12.63
C PRO A 9 -19.34 -45.77 -13.04
N SER A 10 -18.36 -45.57 -12.18
CA SER A 10 -17.26 -46.46 -11.75
C SER A 10 -16.28 -46.89 -12.83
N GLY A 11 -15.00 -46.58 -12.57
CA GLY A 11 -13.84 -47.35 -13.07
C GLY A 11 -13.00 -46.57 -14.09
N GLY A 12 -11.76 -46.30 -13.92
CA GLY A 12 -10.59 -47.01 -13.55
C GLY A 12 -9.38 -46.16 -13.88
N ALA A 13 -8.48 -46.05 -12.98
CA ALA A 13 -7.08 -45.72 -13.24
C ALA A 13 -6.39 -46.98 -13.88
N PRO A 14 -5.23 -46.86 -14.54
CA PRO A 14 -3.98 -46.75 -13.83
C PRO A 14 -2.89 -45.88 -14.53
N ALA A 15 -1.95 -45.39 -13.74
CA ALA A 15 -0.59 -45.06 -14.18
C ALA A 15 0.19 -46.34 -14.54
N PRO A 16 1.30 -46.26 -15.31
CA PRO A 16 2.59 -46.14 -14.68
C PRO A 16 3.68 -45.33 -15.44
N ALA A 17 4.51 -44.68 -14.67
CA ALA A 17 5.96 -44.83 -14.52
C ALA A 17 6.90 -44.60 -15.72
N ALA A 18 7.92 -43.80 -15.37
CA ALA A 18 9.33 -43.87 -15.73
C ALA A 18 9.79 -43.27 -17.06
N ALA A 19 10.56 -42.21 -16.96
CA ALA A 19 12.02 -42.25 -17.16
C ALA A 19 12.61 -40.84 -17.20
N GLN A 20 13.44 -40.51 -16.23
CA GLN A 20 14.57 -39.62 -16.45
C GLN A 20 15.64 -40.36 -17.25
N PRO A 21 16.47 -39.64 -18.02
CA PRO A 21 17.82 -39.51 -17.52
C PRO A 21 18.46 -38.12 -17.67
N ALA A 22 19.39 -37.94 -16.76
CA ALA A 22 20.40 -36.94 -16.61
C ALA A 22 21.24 -36.64 -17.86
N ALA A 23 21.75 -35.43 -17.94
CA ALA A 23 23.16 -35.08 -18.12
C ALA A 23 23.31 -33.56 -18.30
N ALA A 24 23.92 -32.92 -17.33
CA ALA A 24 25.29 -32.43 -17.37
C ALA A 24 25.53 -31.21 -18.26
N GLY A 25 25.94 -30.12 -17.59
CA GLY A 25 27.00 -29.29 -18.13
C GLY A 25 26.64 -27.83 -18.30
N ALA A 26 27.13 -27.04 -17.43
CA ALA A 26 27.98 -25.86 -17.65
C ALA A 26 27.70 -24.76 -16.65
N ALA A 27 28.64 -24.63 -15.76
CA ALA A 27 28.83 -23.45 -14.93
C ALA A 27 29.02 -22.23 -15.80
N ALA A 28 28.23 -21.19 -15.53
CA ALA A 28 28.57 -19.85 -15.93
C ALA A 28 28.41 -18.93 -14.75
N ALA A 29 29.50 -18.37 -14.32
CA ALA A 29 29.71 -17.47 -13.22
C ALA A 29 28.74 -16.32 -13.22
N ALA A 30 27.86 -16.26 -12.23
CA ALA A 30 27.12 -15.05 -11.89
C ALA A 30 28.06 -14.13 -11.14
N ALA A 31 28.55 -13.11 -11.81
CA ALA A 31 29.29 -12.00 -11.22
C ALA A 31 28.41 -11.36 -10.12
N ALA A 32 28.81 -11.53 -8.89
CA ALA A 32 28.29 -10.84 -7.73
C ALA A 32 28.60 -9.36 -7.87
N ALA A 33 27.66 -8.57 -8.39
CA ALA A 33 27.66 -7.13 -8.20
C ALA A 33 27.32 -6.87 -6.73
N GLY A 34 28.35 -6.89 -5.90
CA GLY A 34 28.33 -6.42 -4.52
C GLY A 34 28.04 -4.94 -4.46
N GLY A 35 26.76 -4.55 -4.59
CA GLY A 35 26.32 -3.21 -4.28
C GLY A 35 26.64 -2.92 -2.82
N ALA A 36 27.66 -2.08 -2.57
CA ALA A 36 28.01 -1.59 -1.25
C ALA A 36 26.76 -1.07 -0.57
N LYS A 37 26.28 -1.80 0.45
CA LYS A 37 25.18 -1.38 1.30
C LYS A 37 25.62 -0.08 1.97
N LYS A 38 25.06 1.06 1.50
CA LYS A 38 25.22 2.35 2.14
C LYS A 38 24.90 2.16 3.64
N PRO A 39 25.72 2.68 4.56
CA PRO A 39 25.49 2.54 5.98
C PRO A 39 24.07 3.01 6.28
N LYS A 40 23.26 2.14 6.91
CA LYS A 40 21.91 2.52 7.34
C LYS A 40 22.06 3.71 8.28
N LYS A 41 21.61 4.88 7.83
CA LYS A 41 21.51 6.08 8.68
C LYS A 41 20.86 5.68 9.99
N ALA A 42 21.44 6.08 11.12
CA ALA A 42 20.90 5.80 12.45
C ALA A 42 19.41 6.13 12.47
N ARG A 43 18.56 5.14 12.76
CA ARG A 43 17.11 5.32 12.83
C ARG A 43 16.83 6.23 14.02
N LYS A 44 16.25 7.39 13.77
CA LYS A 44 15.80 8.29 14.83
C LYS A 44 14.55 7.65 15.45
N ASN A 45 14.56 7.44 16.76
CA ASN A 45 13.35 7.02 17.48
C ASN A 45 12.46 8.26 17.69
N VAL A 46 11.32 8.28 17.03
CA VAL A 46 10.33 9.34 17.09
C VAL A 46 9.05 8.75 17.65
N LEU A 47 8.60 9.18 18.81
CA LEU A 47 7.37 8.68 19.44
C LEU A 47 6.12 9.35 18.86
N ASP A 48 6.18 10.67 18.63
CA ASP A 48 5.06 11.47 18.11
C ASP A 48 5.34 11.86 16.66
N ALA A 49 4.41 11.58 15.77
CA ALA A 49 4.53 11.86 14.36
C ALA A 49 3.27 12.54 13.80
N ILE A 50 3.38 13.15 12.63
CA ILE A 50 2.27 13.72 11.88
C ILE A 50 2.10 12.91 10.60
N ALA A 51 0.89 12.38 10.38
CA ALA A 51 0.54 11.69 9.15
C ALA A 51 -0.22 12.63 8.22
N HIS A 52 0.38 12.98 7.12
CA HIS A 52 -0.23 13.75 6.05
C HIS A 52 -0.89 12.81 5.05
N VAL A 53 -2.20 12.85 4.96
CA VAL A 53 -2.99 12.09 3.98
C VAL A 53 -3.47 13.04 2.89
N HIS A 54 -2.92 12.92 1.70
CA HIS A 54 -3.37 13.68 0.54
C HIS A 54 -4.19 12.77 -0.39
N ALA A 55 -5.51 12.92 -0.35
CA ALA A 55 -6.45 12.13 -1.14
C ALA A 55 -6.98 12.95 -2.33
N SER A 56 -6.47 12.70 -3.51
CA SER A 56 -6.99 13.24 -4.77
C SER A 56 -7.97 12.25 -5.42
N PHE A 57 -8.70 12.70 -6.45
CA PHE A 57 -9.60 11.80 -7.21
C PHE A 57 -8.87 10.68 -7.96
N ASN A 58 -7.57 10.80 -8.20
CA ASN A 58 -6.80 9.83 -8.98
C ASN A 58 -5.78 9.05 -8.17
N ASN A 59 -5.42 9.49 -6.96
CA ASN A 59 -4.38 8.87 -6.16
C ASN A 59 -4.49 9.27 -4.70
N THR A 60 -3.98 8.44 -3.79
CA THR A 60 -3.80 8.77 -2.38
C THR A 60 -2.33 8.67 -2.03
N ILE A 61 -1.80 9.71 -1.39
CA ILE A 61 -0.43 9.81 -0.92
C ILE A 61 -0.47 9.95 0.60
N ILE A 62 0.32 9.14 1.27
CA ILE A 62 0.44 9.17 2.73
C ILE A 62 1.91 9.40 3.06
N THR A 63 2.17 10.41 3.86
CA THR A 63 3.52 10.78 4.30
C THR A 63 3.49 10.93 5.81
N ILE A 64 4.37 10.23 6.50
CA ILE A 64 4.50 10.31 7.95
C ILE A 64 5.78 11.07 8.25
N THR A 65 5.65 12.16 9.01
CA THR A 65 6.73 13.07 9.34
C THR A 65 6.89 13.20 10.85
N ASP A 66 8.07 13.60 11.27
CA ASP A 66 8.32 14.11 12.60
C ASP A 66 7.62 15.48 12.81
N ARG A 67 7.47 15.93 14.04
CA ARG A 67 6.96 17.29 14.35
C ARG A 67 7.79 18.41 13.73
N GLN A 68 9.06 18.15 13.42
CA GLN A 68 9.94 19.09 12.71
C GLN A 68 9.73 19.11 11.18
N GLY A 69 8.87 18.23 10.64
CA GLY A 69 8.62 18.11 9.20
C GLY A 69 9.55 17.15 8.45
N ASN A 70 10.47 16.46 9.15
CA ASN A 70 11.32 15.47 8.50
C ASN A 70 10.51 14.23 8.14
N THR A 71 10.58 13.76 6.91
CA THR A 71 9.87 12.57 6.44
C THR A 71 10.51 11.31 7.01
N LEU A 72 9.72 10.49 7.72
CA LEU A 72 10.11 9.19 8.26
C LEU A 72 9.75 8.07 7.28
N SER A 73 8.52 8.05 6.82
CA SER A 73 8.02 7.07 5.87
C SER A 73 6.98 7.69 4.94
N TRP A 74 6.81 7.09 3.76
CA TRP A 74 5.79 7.50 2.82
C TRP A 74 5.35 6.32 1.95
N ALA A 75 4.11 6.35 1.50
CA ALA A 75 3.60 5.42 0.51
C ALA A 75 2.51 6.10 -0.34
N THR A 76 2.32 5.57 -1.54
CA THR A 76 1.26 6.02 -2.45
C THR A 76 0.49 4.82 -2.99
N SER A 77 -0.77 5.01 -3.33
CA SER A 77 -1.56 3.95 -3.97
C SER A 77 -0.91 3.45 -5.26
N GLY A 78 -0.32 4.36 -6.06
CA GLY A 78 0.42 4.00 -7.25
C GLY A 78 1.72 3.22 -6.98
N GLY A 79 2.38 3.49 -5.86
CA GLY A 79 3.58 2.79 -5.39
C GLY A 79 3.31 1.40 -4.81
N CYS A 80 2.06 1.12 -4.43
CA CYS A 80 1.61 -0.20 -3.97
C CYS A 80 1.16 -1.14 -5.11
N GLY A 81 1.43 -0.78 -6.37
CA GLY A 81 1.11 -1.62 -7.53
C GLY A 81 -0.24 -1.35 -8.18
N PHE A 82 -1.06 -0.46 -7.62
CA PHE A 82 -2.31 -0.08 -8.26
C PHE A 82 -2.06 0.86 -9.45
N ARG A 83 -2.68 0.59 -10.60
CA ARG A 83 -2.54 1.37 -11.83
C ARG A 83 -3.90 1.83 -12.36
N GLY A 84 -3.90 2.88 -13.17
CA GLY A 84 -5.11 3.44 -13.79
C GLY A 84 -6.15 3.86 -12.76
N SER A 85 -7.41 3.54 -12.98
CA SER A 85 -8.55 3.86 -12.11
C SER A 85 -8.48 3.21 -10.72
N ARG A 86 -7.79 2.08 -10.59
CA ARG A 86 -7.64 1.37 -9.30
C ARG A 86 -6.88 2.17 -8.24
N LYS A 87 -6.06 3.16 -8.63
CA LYS A 87 -5.31 4.01 -7.68
C LYS A 87 -6.19 4.88 -6.79
N SER A 88 -7.37 5.25 -7.26
CA SER A 88 -8.28 6.13 -6.53
C SER A 88 -9.21 5.38 -5.57
N THR A 89 -9.18 4.05 -5.55
CA THR A 89 -10.08 3.27 -4.70
C THR A 89 -9.74 3.39 -3.22
N PRO A 90 -10.74 3.31 -2.32
CA PRO A 90 -10.52 3.28 -0.87
C PRO A 90 -9.59 2.14 -0.43
N PHE A 91 -9.69 0.99 -1.08
CA PHE A 91 -8.82 -0.17 -0.82
C PHE A 91 -7.35 0.13 -1.12
N ALA A 92 -7.06 0.81 -2.24
CA ALA A 92 -5.69 1.18 -2.57
C ALA A 92 -5.10 2.18 -1.55
N ALA A 93 -5.93 3.08 -1.02
CA ALA A 93 -5.54 4.00 0.04
C ALA A 93 -5.26 3.26 1.37
N GLN A 94 -6.06 2.23 1.70
CA GLN A 94 -5.84 1.38 2.85
C GLN A 94 -4.47 0.69 2.76
N VAL A 95 -4.17 -0.01 1.67
CA VAL A 95 -2.88 -0.71 1.48
C VAL A 95 -1.69 0.26 1.54
N ALA A 96 -1.85 1.47 0.99
CA ALA A 96 -0.81 2.50 1.07
C ALA A 96 -0.60 2.97 2.52
N ALA A 97 -1.68 3.13 3.31
CA ALA A 97 -1.60 3.53 4.71
C ALA A 97 -0.95 2.44 5.57
N GLU A 98 -1.31 1.20 5.36
CA GLU A 98 -0.70 0.05 6.04
C GLU A 98 0.81 0.02 5.77
N LYS A 99 1.22 0.14 4.52
CA LYS A 99 2.64 0.15 4.15
C LYS A 99 3.41 1.31 4.78
N ALA A 100 2.84 2.52 4.78
CA ALA A 100 3.45 3.68 5.43
C ALA A 100 3.50 3.52 6.95
N GLY A 101 2.42 2.99 7.56
CA GLY A 101 2.29 2.77 8.99
C GLY A 101 3.31 1.76 9.51
N VAL A 102 3.45 0.61 8.87
CA VAL A 102 4.45 -0.41 9.23
C VAL A 102 5.87 0.17 9.14
N ALA A 103 6.19 0.89 8.07
CA ALA A 103 7.50 1.53 7.94
C ALA A 103 7.74 2.61 9.02
N ALA A 104 6.70 3.33 9.46
CA ALA A 104 6.80 4.31 10.54
C ALA A 104 7.03 3.64 11.90
N GLN A 105 6.42 2.49 12.16
CA GLN A 105 6.65 1.71 13.38
C GLN A 105 8.11 1.26 13.52
N GLU A 106 8.80 1.00 12.41
CA GLU A 106 10.24 0.72 12.42
C GLU A 106 11.09 1.90 12.96
N HIS A 107 10.54 3.12 12.89
CA HIS A 107 11.13 4.34 13.48
C HIS A 107 10.66 4.62 14.92
N GLY A 108 9.84 3.71 15.49
CA GLY A 108 9.37 3.79 16.88
C GLY A 108 8.15 4.68 17.08
N VAL A 109 7.45 5.09 16.01
CA VAL A 109 6.24 5.92 16.08
C VAL A 109 5.11 5.19 16.80
N LYS A 110 4.51 5.83 17.80
CA LYS A 110 3.35 5.33 18.55
C LYS A 110 2.15 6.23 18.44
N ASN A 111 2.33 7.53 18.60
CA ASN A 111 1.25 8.52 18.54
C ASN A 111 1.30 9.25 17.21
N VAL A 112 0.15 9.45 16.58
CA VAL A 112 0.04 10.11 15.27
C VAL A 112 -1.05 11.14 15.28
N GLU A 113 -0.72 12.35 14.88
CA GLU A 113 -1.66 13.41 14.50
C GLU A 113 -1.93 13.27 13.00
N VAL A 114 -3.19 13.14 12.60
CA VAL A 114 -3.55 12.92 11.19
C VAL A 114 -4.04 14.23 10.58
N ARG A 115 -3.37 14.67 9.51
CA ARG A 115 -3.77 15.81 8.69
C ARG A 115 -4.26 15.33 7.34
N VAL A 116 -5.55 15.50 7.11
CA VAL A 116 -6.21 15.04 5.88
C VAL A 116 -6.43 16.21 4.94
N GLY A 117 -5.96 16.08 3.70
CA GLY A 117 -6.16 17.07 2.63
C GLY A 117 -6.70 16.42 1.35
N GLY A 118 -7.56 17.16 0.65
CA GLY A 118 -8.13 16.72 -0.61
C GLY A 118 -9.53 16.11 -0.50
N ARG A 119 -10.15 15.80 -1.63
CA ARG A 119 -11.55 15.35 -1.74
C ARG A 119 -11.69 13.92 -2.31
N GLY A 120 -10.61 13.14 -2.31
CA GLY A 120 -10.60 11.80 -2.87
C GLY A 120 -11.29 10.75 -1.99
N PRO A 121 -11.71 9.62 -2.56
CA PRO A 121 -12.42 8.56 -1.83
C PRO A 121 -11.53 7.81 -0.81
N GLY A 122 -10.21 8.02 -0.85
CA GLY A 122 -9.25 7.39 0.07
C GLY A 122 -9.09 8.07 1.44
N ARG A 123 -9.79 9.18 1.72
CA ARG A 123 -9.64 9.97 2.97
C ARG A 123 -9.84 9.12 4.22
N GLU A 124 -11.04 8.59 4.37
CA GLU A 124 -11.44 7.83 5.58
C GLU A 124 -10.74 6.48 5.68
N SER A 125 -10.62 5.77 4.56
CA SER A 125 -9.98 4.45 4.53
C SER A 125 -8.52 4.50 4.92
N ALA A 126 -7.79 5.55 4.55
CA ALA A 126 -6.41 5.76 4.98
C ALA A 126 -6.31 5.97 6.49
N VAL A 127 -7.18 6.79 7.08
CA VAL A 127 -7.19 7.03 8.53
C VAL A 127 -7.52 5.75 9.31
N ARG A 128 -8.55 5.01 8.87
CA ARG A 128 -8.91 3.72 9.49
C ARG A 128 -7.77 2.72 9.43
N ALA A 129 -7.05 2.65 8.30
CA ALA A 129 -5.93 1.74 8.13
C ALA A 129 -4.73 2.10 9.04
N LEU A 130 -4.42 3.40 9.22
CA LEU A 130 -3.39 3.84 10.16
C LEU A 130 -3.70 3.41 11.59
N ASN A 131 -4.97 3.52 12.00
CA ASN A 131 -5.41 3.01 13.31
C ASN A 131 -5.31 1.47 13.38
N GLY A 132 -5.68 0.78 12.30
CA GLY A 132 -5.57 -0.69 12.19
C GLY A 132 -4.14 -1.22 12.28
N CYS A 133 -3.15 -0.43 11.86
CA CYS A 133 -1.73 -0.76 12.05
C CYS A 133 -1.25 -0.67 13.50
N GLY A 134 -2.08 -0.22 14.45
CA GLY A 134 -1.72 -0.08 15.86
C GLY A 134 -1.08 1.28 16.19
N LEU A 135 -1.17 2.28 15.31
CA LEU A 135 -0.79 3.66 15.60
C LEU A 135 -1.93 4.35 16.36
N LYS A 136 -1.61 4.96 17.50
CA LYS A 136 -2.59 5.70 18.29
C LYS A 136 -2.83 7.08 17.65
N ILE A 137 -4.03 7.30 17.14
CA ILE A 137 -4.44 8.59 16.59
C ILE A 137 -4.83 9.51 17.75
N THR A 138 -4.16 10.66 17.85
CA THR A 138 -4.40 11.68 18.88
C THR A 138 -5.39 12.73 18.43
N SER A 139 -5.26 13.18 17.18
CA SER A 139 -6.14 14.18 16.57
C SER A 139 -6.28 13.94 15.08
N ILE A 140 -7.40 14.39 14.53
CA ILE A 140 -7.65 14.37 13.08
C ILE A 140 -8.03 15.79 12.68
N GLU A 141 -7.27 16.39 11.77
CA GLU A 141 -7.44 17.74 11.27
C GLU A 141 -7.68 17.72 9.75
N ASP A 142 -8.66 18.46 9.27
CA ASP A 142 -8.86 18.65 7.83
C ASP A 142 -8.14 19.93 7.38
N VAL A 143 -7.10 19.76 6.58
CA VAL A 143 -6.27 20.82 6.03
C VAL A 143 -6.53 21.03 4.53
N THR A 144 -7.71 20.68 4.04
CA THR A 144 -8.07 20.85 2.63
C THR A 144 -8.08 22.35 2.28
N PRO A 145 -7.25 22.82 1.35
CA PRO A 145 -7.21 24.24 0.99
C PRO A 145 -8.50 24.64 0.28
N ILE A 146 -9.18 25.64 0.84
CA ILE A 146 -10.37 26.25 0.27
C ILE A 146 -9.99 27.67 -0.18
N PRO A 147 -10.09 28.01 -1.48
CA PRO A 147 -9.77 29.35 -1.94
C PRO A 147 -10.78 30.37 -1.40
N HIS A 148 -10.27 31.48 -0.86
CA HIS A 148 -11.06 32.64 -0.49
C HIS A 148 -11.25 33.53 -1.73
N ASN A 149 -12.20 33.18 -2.60
CA ASN A 149 -12.47 33.88 -3.86
C ASN A 149 -11.21 34.05 -4.74
N GLY A 150 -10.42 32.98 -4.88
CA GLY A 150 -9.15 32.95 -5.61
C GLY A 150 -9.27 33.00 -7.13
N CYS A 151 -8.25 32.56 -7.83
CA CYS A 151 -8.20 32.55 -9.29
C CYS A 151 -9.33 31.72 -9.91
N ARG A 152 -9.78 32.13 -11.10
CA ARG A 152 -10.78 31.37 -11.87
C ARG A 152 -10.28 29.93 -12.11
N PRO A 153 -11.09 28.89 -11.83
CA PRO A 153 -10.70 27.52 -12.11
C PRO A 153 -10.50 27.27 -13.60
N PRO A 154 -9.66 26.28 -13.97
CA PRO A 154 -9.44 25.95 -15.38
C PRO A 154 -10.73 25.49 -16.04
N LYS A 155 -10.76 25.59 -17.39
CA LYS A 155 -11.90 25.14 -18.19
C LYS A 155 -12.24 23.68 -17.89
N LYS A 156 -13.54 23.37 -17.79
CA LYS A 156 -14.02 21.99 -17.61
C LYS A 156 -13.46 21.09 -18.73
N ARG A 157 -12.91 19.96 -18.35
CA ARG A 157 -12.40 18.96 -19.29
C ARG A 157 -13.56 18.46 -20.16
N ARG A 158 -13.36 18.49 -21.48
CA ARG A 158 -14.26 17.84 -22.42
C ARG A 158 -13.90 16.35 -22.46
N VAL A 159 -14.90 15.50 -22.32
CA VAL A 159 -14.81 14.05 -22.43
C VAL A 159 -15.50 13.65 -23.70
#